data_e5bdb232cbad558f7b1963ed54021da7
#
_entry.id   e5bdb232cbad558f7b1963ed54021da7
#
_cell.length_a   1.000
_cell.length_b   1.000
_cell.length_c   1.000
_cell.angle_alpha   90.00
_cell.angle_beta   90.00
_cell.angle_gamma   90.00
#
_symmetry.space_group_name_H-M   'P 1'
#
loop_
_entity.id
_entity.type
_entity.pdbx_description
1 polymer ?
#
loop_
_entity_poly.entity_id
_entity_poly.type
_entity_poly.pdbx_seq_one_letter_code
_entity_poly.pdbx_strand_id
1 'polypeptide(L)'
;MNRYSVVRGNLDREFLLLQGKGCKWGKCTFCDYHTDVCANPYDTNRAVLQQVTGEFGVLDIINSGSAMELDAETIALIKQVVREKGIHTLWFEAHYMYRKRLKDFARLFHPARVKFRCGVETFDPLLRSNWQKGMAQDITAGEIAQDFQGLCLLCCTDTEGDTRERVLRDIELAEKYFEYYSVNVFCNNTTCVRRNDEMLRWFIAEVYPTLQKSAKAEVLIENTDLGVDGDDAF
;
A
#
# COMPACT_ATOMS: atom_id res chain seq x y z
N MET A 1 3.00 -0.85 19.82
CA MET A 1 2.92 -0.59 18.37
C MET A 1 4.20 -1.06 17.71
N ASN A 2 4.11 -2.00 16.80
CA ASN A 2 5.24 -2.48 16.00
C ASN A 2 5.17 -1.82 14.59
N ARG A 3 6.19 -1.03 14.23
CA ARG A 3 6.24 -0.30 12.95
C ARG A 3 7.33 -0.82 12.00
N TYR A 4 7.99 -1.90 12.38
CA TYR A 4 9.01 -2.58 11.58
C TYR A 4 8.75 -4.08 11.55
N SER A 5 8.89 -4.69 10.41
CA SER A 5 8.83 -6.14 10.28
C SER A 5 9.73 -6.66 9.16
N VAL A 6 9.92 -7.96 9.14
CA VAL A 6 10.54 -8.72 8.06
C VAL A 6 9.46 -9.55 7.40
N VAL A 7 9.21 -9.30 6.12
CA VAL A 7 8.24 -10.03 5.31
C VAL A 7 8.98 -10.98 4.39
N ARG A 8 8.61 -12.26 4.44
CA ARG A 8 9.17 -13.32 3.58
C ARG A 8 8.06 -13.89 2.71
N GLY A 9 8.38 -14.22 1.46
CA GLY A 9 7.42 -14.76 0.51
C GLY A 9 7.80 -14.46 -0.94
N ASN A 10 6.85 -14.00 -1.73
CA ASN A 10 7.09 -13.63 -3.13
C ASN A 10 8.04 -12.44 -3.29
N LEU A 11 8.14 -11.60 -2.27
CA LEU A 11 9.04 -10.46 -2.21
C LEU A 11 9.61 -10.37 -0.78
N ASP A 12 10.79 -10.95 -0.56
CA ASP A 12 11.50 -10.83 0.70
C ASP A 12 11.96 -9.39 0.91
N ARG A 13 11.56 -8.78 2.03
CA ARG A 13 11.82 -7.37 2.30
C ARG A 13 11.73 -7.01 3.78
N GLU A 14 12.33 -5.91 4.12
CA GLU A 14 12.02 -5.22 5.37
C GLU A 14 10.88 -4.23 5.13
N PHE A 15 9.87 -4.24 5.99
CA PHE A 15 8.66 -3.46 5.85
C PHE A 15 8.53 -2.42 6.97
N LEU A 16 8.26 -1.18 6.61
CA LEU A 16 8.18 -0.05 7.54
C LEU A 16 6.83 0.67 7.43
N LEU A 17 6.21 0.91 8.59
CA LEU A 17 5.08 1.82 8.74
C LEU A 17 5.57 3.13 9.38
N LEU A 18 5.81 4.15 8.56
CA LEU A 18 6.24 5.46 9.01
C LEU A 18 5.03 6.37 9.31
N GLN A 19 5.21 7.29 10.23
CA GLN A 19 4.22 8.33 10.49
C GLN A 19 4.43 9.53 9.54
N GLY A 20 3.32 10.18 9.21
CA GLY A 20 3.28 11.43 8.45
C GLY A 20 2.43 12.48 9.13
N LYS A 21 2.10 13.53 8.39
CA LYS A 21 1.19 14.61 8.82
C LYS A 21 -0.26 14.39 8.35
N GLY A 22 -0.56 13.19 7.86
CA GLY A 22 -1.84 12.78 7.31
C GLY A 22 -1.83 12.68 5.80
N CYS A 23 -2.94 12.16 5.26
CA CYS A 23 -3.15 12.02 3.82
C CYS A 23 -3.76 13.29 3.26
N LYS A 24 -3.10 13.89 2.27
CA LYS A 24 -3.60 15.11 1.61
C LYS A 24 -4.94 14.89 0.90
N TRP A 25 -5.18 13.69 0.40
CA TRP A 25 -6.48 13.33 -0.17
C TRP A 25 -7.53 13.16 0.95
N GLY A 26 -7.33 12.24 1.89
CA GLY A 26 -8.07 12.06 3.13
C GLY A 26 -9.59 11.94 3.01
N LYS A 27 -10.12 11.49 1.85
CA LYS A 27 -11.56 11.43 1.57
C LYS A 27 -12.08 10.02 1.28
N CYS A 28 -11.18 9.03 1.24
CA CYS A 28 -11.61 7.66 0.96
C CYS A 28 -12.53 7.16 2.06
N THR A 29 -13.75 6.71 1.70
CA THR A 29 -14.80 6.37 2.65
C THR A 29 -14.51 5.13 3.49
N PHE A 30 -13.59 4.29 3.04
CA PHE A 30 -13.18 3.04 3.70
C PHE A 30 -11.90 3.20 4.55
N CYS A 31 -11.19 4.33 4.46
CA CYS A 31 -9.84 4.48 4.99
C CYS A 31 -9.79 5.41 6.18
N ASP A 32 -9.22 4.95 7.28
CA ASP A 32 -8.92 5.76 8.48
C ASP A 32 -7.41 5.86 8.77
N TYR A 33 -6.55 5.27 7.96
CA TYR A 33 -5.09 5.38 8.12
C TYR A 33 -4.58 6.83 8.16
N HIS A 34 -5.32 7.78 7.59
CA HIS A 34 -4.99 9.21 7.67
C HIS A 34 -5.05 9.77 9.08
N THR A 35 -5.56 9.00 10.06
CA THR A 35 -5.60 9.37 11.49
C THR A 35 -4.30 8.98 12.23
N ASP A 36 -3.49 8.06 11.70
CA ASP A 36 -2.16 7.75 12.23
C ASP A 36 -1.16 8.87 11.89
N VAL A 37 -1.28 9.96 12.62
CA VAL A 37 -0.54 11.20 12.35
C VAL A 37 0.20 11.67 13.58
N CYS A 38 1.33 12.33 13.34
CA CYS A 38 2.09 13.04 14.35
C CYS A 38 2.54 14.41 13.80
N ALA A 39 2.41 15.45 14.61
CA ALA A 39 2.88 16.79 14.24
C ALA A 39 4.41 16.83 14.04
N ASN A 40 5.14 15.99 14.79
CA ASN A 40 6.58 15.83 14.67
C ASN A 40 6.93 14.32 14.60
N PRO A 41 6.86 13.69 13.42
CA PRO A 41 7.07 12.25 13.27
C PRO A 41 8.55 11.82 13.33
N TYR A 42 9.48 12.75 13.43
CA TYR A 42 10.92 12.50 13.30
C TYR A 42 11.44 11.42 14.24
N ASP A 43 11.15 11.52 15.54
CA ASP A 43 11.68 10.58 16.52
C ASP A 43 11.10 9.17 16.33
N THR A 44 9.79 9.08 16.02
CA THR A 44 9.15 7.80 15.70
C THR A 44 9.78 7.19 14.45
N ASN A 45 9.86 7.95 13.36
CA ASN A 45 10.40 7.47 12.09
C ASN A 45 11.90 7.10 12.21
N ARG A 46 12.66 7.87 12.97
CA ARG A 46 14.06 7.55 13.27
C ARG A 46 14.20 6.22 14.01
N ALA A 47 13.39 6.01 15.05
CA ALA A 47 13.41 4.76 15.80
C ALA A 47 13.04 3.53 14.95
N VAL A 48 12.08 3.70 14.01
CA VAL A 48 11.71 2.66 13.06
C VAL A 48 12.85 2.39 12.08
N LEU A 49 13.40 3.42 11.45
CA LEU A 49 14.49 3.32 10.47
C LEU A 49 15.78 2.75 11.04
N GLN A 50 16.05 2.95 12.34
CA GLN A 50 17.21 2.36 13.04
C GLN A 50 17.14 0.83 13.14
N GLN A 51 15.97 0.21 12.99
CA GLN A 51 15.80 -1.25 13.02
C GLN A 51 16.19 -1.92 11.70
N VAL A 52 16.30 -1.16 10.60
CA VAL A 52 16.65 -1.69 9.28
C VAL A 52 18.04 -2.32 9.31
N THR A 53 18.11 -3.57 8.89
CA THR A 53 19.34 -4.36 8.83
C THR A 53 19.99 -4.36 7.46
N GLY A 54 19.20 -4.28 6.40
CA GLY A 54 19.62 -4.43 5.00
C GLY A 54 19.67 -5.89 4.54
N GLU A 55 19.09 -6.84 5.30
CA GLU A 55 19.17 -8.28 5.05
C GLU A 55 18.85 -8.66 3.60
N PHE A 56 17.82 -8.06 3.01
CA PHE A 56 17.39 -8.36 1.63
C PHE A 56 17.84 -7.30 0.61
N GLY A 57 18.40 -6.18 1.08
CA GLY A 57 18.61 -5.03 0.22
C GLY A 57 17.33 -4.42 -0.36
N VAL A 58 16.17 -4.85 0.11
CA VAL A 58 14.83 -4.39 -0.29
C VAL A 58 14.11 -3.79 0.92
N LEU A 59 13.66 -2.57 0.78
CA LEU A 59 12.93 -1.84 1.81
C LEU A 59 11.58 -1.39 1.26
N ASP A 60 10.50 -1.74 1.96
CA ASP A 60 9.14 -1.38 1.61
C ASP A 60 8.58 -0.42 2.67
N ILE A 61 8.25 0.80 2.25
CA ILE A 61 7.89 1.89 3.15
C ILE A 61 6.49 2.37 2.83
N ILE A 62 5.60 2.26 3.80
CA ILE A 62 4.29 2.90 3.78
C ILE A 62 4.19 3.96 4.88
N ASN A 63 3.25 4.85 4.74
CA ASN A 63 2.92 5.88 5.73
C ASN A 63 1.42 6.19 5.68
N SER A 64 0.94 6.98 6.62
CA SER A 64 -0.45 7.42 6.74
C SER A 64 -1.02 8.22 5.55
N GLY A 65 -0.27 8.31 4.47
CA GLY A 65 -0.62 9.01 3.23
C GLY A 65 0.22 8.52 2.06
N SER A 66 0.66 9.42 1.20
CA SER A 66 1.57 9.10 0.09
C SER A 66 3.02 9.39 0.45
N ALA A 67 3.96 8.65 -0.10
CA ALA A 67 5.39 8.87 0.12
C ALA A 67 5.83 10.33 -0.15
N MET A 68 5.17 11.03 -1.08
CA MET A 68 5.42 12.45 -1.40
C MET A 68 4.96 13.41 -0.30
N GLU A 69 4.33 12.91 0.74
CA GLU A 69 3.84 13.67 1.89
C GLU A 69 4.74 13.53 3.12
N LEU A 70 5.76 12.66 3.02
CA LEU A 70 6.81 12.57 4.02
C LEU A 70 7.58 13.89 4.11
N ASP A 71 7.94 14.29 5.33
CA ASP A 71 8.72 15.49 5.56
C ASP A 71 10.18 15.33 5.12
N ALA A 72 10.88 16.45 4.97
CA ALA A 72 12.25 16.47 4.46
C ALA A 72 13.24 15.76 5.40
N GLU A 73 13.01 15.79 6.71
CA GLU A 73 13.87 15.15 7.71
C GLU A 73 13.72 13.62 7.63
N THR A 74 12.49 13.12 7.53
CA THR A 74 12.23 11.69 7.30
C THR A 74 12.85 11.20 5.98
N ILE A 75 12.72 11.98 4.89
CA ILE A 75 13.37 11.65 3.62
C ILE A 75 14.90 11.60 3.77
N ALA A 76 15.50 12.51 4.53
CA ALA A 76 16.95 12.50 4.79
C ALA A 76 17.38 11.24 5.56
N LEU A 77 16.60 10.82 6.57
CA LEU A 77 16.84 9.57 7.30
C LEU A 77 16.76 8.34 6.39
N ILE A 78 15.73 8.25 5.54
CA ILE A 78 15.61 7.13 4.59
C ILE A 78 16.84 7.08 3.66
N LYS A 79 17.26 8.23 3.12
CA LYS A 79 18.46 8.31 2.27
C LYS A 79 19.73 7.86 2.98
N GLN A 80 19.86 8.16 4.27
CA GLN A 80 20.97 7.72 5.09
C GLN A 80 20.96 6.19 5.24
N VAL A 81 19.83 5.61 5.65
CA VAL A 81 19.65 4.16 5.81
C VAL A 81 19.91 3.41 4.50
N VAL A 82 19.38 3.92 3.38
CA VAL A 82 19.59 3.33 2.04
C VAL A 82 21.09 3.18 1.75
N ARG A 83 21.90 4.21 2.04
CA ARG A 83 23.35 4.15 1.81
C ARG A 83 24.07 3.24 2.80
N GLU A 84 23.76 3.37 4.10
CA GLU A 84 24.45 2.66 5.17
C GLU A 84 24.17 1.16 5.16
N LYS A 85 22.95 0.77 4.77
CA LYS A 85 22.49 -0.63 4.77
C LYS A 85 22.55 -1.29 3.38
N GLY A 86 23.04 -0.60 2.37
CA GLY A 86 23.16 -1.16 1.03
C GLY A 86 21.82 -1.50 0.37
N ILE A 87 20.76 -0.74 0.67
CA ILE A 87 19.45 -0.94 0.06
C ILE A 87 19.53 -0.60 -1.42
N HIS A 88 19.23 -1.58 -2.26
CA HIS A 88 19.24 -1.41 -3.72
C HIS A 88 17.86 -1.25 -4.33
N THR A 89 16.79 -1.60 -3.60
CA THR A 89 15.40 -1.45 -4.06
C THR A 89 14.53 -0.87 -2.95
N LEU A 90 13.79 0.18 -3.29
CA LEU A 90 12.81 0.81 -2.42
C LEU A 90 11.42 0.68 -3.03
N TRP A 91 10.47 0.24 -2.23
CA TRP A 91 9.05 0.33 -2.53
C TRP A 91 8.40 1.44 -1.71
N PHE A 92 7.53 2.20 -2.36
CA PHE A 92 6.69 3.21 -1.71
C PHE A 92 5.25 3.10 -2.20
N GLU A 93 4.32 3.50 -1.34
CA GLU A 93 2.94 3.71 -1.76
C GLU A 93 2.70 5.17 -2.10
N ALA A 94 1.95 5.41 -3.19
CA ALA A 94 1.57 6.74 -3.60
C ALA A 94 0.19 6.77 -4.23
N HIS A 95 -0.61 7.77 -3.86
CA HIS A 95 -1.87 8.06 -4.53
C HIS A 95 -1.62 8.50 -5.98
N TYR A 96 -2.49 8.11 -6.90
CA TYR A 96 -2.38 8.41 -8.35
C TYR A 96 -2.22 9.90 -8.67
N MET A 97 -2.73 10.80 -7.81
CA MET A 97 -2.56 12.25 -7.97
C MET A 97 -1.09 12.67 -8.07
N TYR A 98 -0.18 11.89 -7.52
CA TYR A 98 1.25 12.17 -7.50
C TYR A 98 2.03 11.59 -8.70
N ARG A 99 1.38 10.93 -9.67
CA ARG A 99 2.07 10.23 -10.77
C ARG A 99 3.13 11.06 -11.50
N LYS A 100 2.88 12.36 -11.68
CA LYS A 100 3.84 13.27 -12.34
C LYS A 100 5.09 13.59 -11.51
N ARG A 101 5.06 13.30 -10.20
CA ARG A 101 6.17 13.57 -9.27
C ARG A 101 7.02 12.34 -8.96
N LEU A 102 6.59 11.14 -9.37
CA LEU A 102 7.23 9.87 -9.02
C LEU A 102 8.70 9.83 -9.47
N LYS A 103 8.98 10.25 -10.70
CA LYS A 103 10.34 10.25 -11.26
C LYS A 103 11.29 11.18 -10.49
N ASP A 104 10.83 12.37 -10.12
CA ASP A 104 11.65 13.32 -9.36
C ASP A 104 11.88 12.83 -7.93
N PHE A 105 10.85 12.26 -7.31
CA PHE A 105 10.98 11.64 -5.99
C PHE A 105 11.96 10.46 -6.00
N ALA A 106 11.89 9.59 -7.00
CA ALA A 106 12.80 8.45 -7.16
C ALA A 106 14.26 8.88 -7.27
N ARG A 107 14.56 9.98 -7.95
CA ARG A 107 15.93 10.51 -8.09
C ARG A 107 16.59 10.84 -6.75
N LEU A 108 15.82 11.13 -5.70
CA LEU A 108 16.33 11.43 -4.36
C LEU A 108 17.13 10.25 -3.76
N PHE A 109 16.86 9.03 -4.20
CA PHE A 109 17.41 7.78 -3.65
C PHE A 109 18.44 7.10 -4.55
N HIS A 110 18.84 7.75 -5.65
CA HIS A 110 19.88 7.18 -6.52
C HIS A 110 21.13 6.81 -5.72
N PRO A 111 21.75 5.61 -5.95
CA PRO A 111 21.53 4.67 -7.06
C PRO A 111 20.45 3.60 -6.80
N ALA A 112 19.76 3.59 -5.67
CA ALA A 112 18.71 2.62 -5.41
C ALA A 112 17.56 2.74 -6.43
N ARG A 113 17.02 1.59 -6.84
CA ARG A 113 15.83 1.53 -7.70
C ARG A 113 14.58 1.78 -6.86
N VAL A 114 13.82 2.80 -7.20
CA VAL A 114 12.54 3.10 -6.54
C VAL A 114 11.40 2.55 -7.38
N LYS A 115 10.50 1.83 -6.73
CA LYS A 115 9.25 1.32 -7.26
C LYS A 115 8.07 1.89 -6.49
N PHE A 116 6.97 2.12 -7.18
CA PHE A 116 5.76 2.68 -6.57
C PHE A 116 4.59 1.72 -6.70
N ARG A 117 3.81 1.66 -5.63
CA ARG A 117 2.53 0.98 -5.52
C ARG A 117 1.42 2.02 -5.49
N CYS A 118 0.39 1.84 -6.33
CA CYS A 118 -0.79 2.69 -6.32
C CYS A 118 -1.92 2.00 -5.55
N GLY A 119 -2.44 2.63 -4.52
CA GLY A 119 -3.70 2.21 -3.91
C GLY A 119 -4.85 2.56 -4.86
N VAL A 120 -5.12 1.73 -5.86
CA VAL A 120 -6.24 1.92 -6.79
C VAL A 120 -7.55 1.38 -6.21
N GLU A 121 -7.46 0.38 -5.37
CA GLU A 121 -8.50 -0.38 -4.68
C GLU A 121 -9.40 -1.19 -5.62
N THR A 122 -9.81 -0.62 -6.76
CA THR A 122 -10.60 -1.28 -7.79
C THR A 122 -10.42 -0.58 -9.14
N PHE A 123 -10.55 -1.34 -10.23
CA PHE A 123 -10.65 -0.76 -11.57
C PHE A 123 -12.09 -0.44 -11.95
N ASP A 124 -13.09 -0.83 -11.15
CA ASP A 124 -14.47 -0.42 -11.37
C ASP A 124 -14.65 1.08 -11.09
N PRO A 125 -15.04 1.88 -12.10
CA PRO A 125 -15.11 3.33 -11.97
C PRO A 125 -16.20 3.80 -11.02
N LEU A 126 -17.32 3.08 -10.92
CA LEU A 126 -18.44 3.46 -10.06
C LEU A 126 -18.10 3.17 -8.60
N LEU A 127 -17.61 1.97 -8.31
CA LEU A 127 -17.19 1.60 -6.96
C LEU A 127 -16.04 2.50 -6.47
N ARG A 128 -15.06 2.79 -7.34
CA ARG A 128 -13.96 3.71 -7.02
C ARG A 128 -14.47 5.13 -6.72
N SER A 129 -15.51 5.57 -7.41
CA SER A 129 -16.20 6.85 -7.13
C SER A 129 -16.93 6.81 -5.79
N ASN A 130 -17.67 5.72 -5.52
CA ASN A 130 -18.37 5.52 -4.23
C ASN A 130 -17.40 5.53 -3.05
N TRP A 131 -16.22 4.94 -3.23
CA TRP A 131 -15.14 5.00 -2.25
C TRP A 131 -14.40 6.34 -2.21
N GLN A 132 -14.79 7.31 -3.01
CA GLN A 132 -14.20 8.66 -3.10
C GLN A 132 -12.67 8.63 -3.30
N LYS A 133 -12.17 7.68 -4.10
CA LYS A 133 -10.73 7.49 -4.28
C LYS A 133 -10.03 8.66 -5.04
N GLY A 134 -10.78 9.57 -5.66
CA GLY A 134 -10.22 10.77 -6.30
C GLY A 134 -9.40 10.51 -7.55
N MET A 135 -9.72 9.45 -8.25
CA MET A 135 -9.14 9.11 -9.56
C MET A 135 -10.20 9.30 -10.65
N ALA A 136 -9.78 9.72 -11.85
CA ALA A 136 -10.71 9.84 -12.97
C ALA A 136 -11.34 8.49 -13.31
N GLN A 137 -12.61 8.51 -13.75
CA GLN A 137 -13.38 7.28 -13.98
C GLN A 137 -12.85 6.45 -15.15
N ASP A 138 -12.31 7.10 -16.16
CA ASP A 138 -11.83 6.52 -17.41
C ASP A 138 -10.40 5.95 -17.37
N ILE A 139 -9.72 6.05 -16.23
CA ILE A 139 -8.36 5.53 -16.09
C ILE A 139 -8.34 4.00 -16.17
N THR A 140 -7.51 3.49 -17.06
CA THR A 140 -7.29 2.07 -17.28
C THR A 140 -6.13 1.49 -16.47
N ALA A 141 -6.12 0.17 -16.26
CA ALA A 141 -5.00 -0.52 -15.63
C ALA A 141 -3.68 -0.31 -16.38
N GLY A 142 -3.73 -0.30 -17.73
CA GLY A 142 -2.55 -0.07 -18.55
C GLY A 142 -1.96 1.32 -18.42
N GLU A 143 -2.78 2.35 -18.22
CA GLU A 143 -2.30 3.71 -17.98
C GLU A 143 -1.66 3.84 -16.59
N ILE A 144 -2.23 3.21 -15.56
CA ILE A 144 -1.64 3.21 -14.21
C ILE A 144 -0.28 2.50 -14.23
N ALA A 145 -0.17 1.38 -14.95
CA ALA A 145 1.06 0.60 -15.05
C ALA A 145 2.21 1.33 -15.78
N GLN A 146 1.95 2.42 -16.49
CA GLN A 146 3.02 3.26 -17.07
C GLN A 146 3.86 3.97 -16.01
N ASP A 147 3.25 4.28 -14.87
CA ASP A 147 3.89 5.05 -13.80
C ASP A 147 4.15 4.22 -12.54
N PHE A 148 3.35 3.15 -12.30
CA PHE A 148 3.40 2.33 -11.10
C PHE A 148 3.75 0.87 -11.43
N GLN A 149 4.69 0.29 -10.68
CA GLN A 149 5.12 -1.11 -10.82
C GLN A 149 4.22 -2.06 -10.03
N GLY A 150 3.55 -1.55 -9.00
CA GLY A 150 2.65 -2.32 -8.17
C GLY A 150 1.33 -1.60 -7.89
N LEU A 151 0.40 -2.33 -7.31
CA LEU A 151 -0.87 -1.76 -6.87
C LEU A 151 -1.43 -2.48 -5.64
N CYS A 152 -2.40 -1.81 -4.97
CA CYS A 152 -3.23 -2.41 -3.94
C CYS A 152 -4.68 -2.46 -4.43
N LEU A 153 -5.30 -3.63 -4.27
CA LEU A 153 -6.72 -3.86 -4.45
C LEU A 153 -7.39 -4.00 -3.08
N LEU A 154 -8.66 -3.63 -2.99
CA LEU A 154 -9.48 -3.80 -1.80
C LEU A 154 -10.70 -4.65 -2.14
N CYS A 155 -11.09 -5.56 -1.24
CA CYS A 155 -12.26 -6.39 -1.42
C CYS A 155 -12.96 -6.73 -0.11
N CYS A 156 -14.11 -7.36 -0.22
CA CYS A 156 -14.93 -7.85 0.90
C CYS A 156 -15.52 -6.72 1.77
N THR A 157 -15.90 -5.61 1.14
CA THR A 157 -16.68 -4.55 1.79
C THR A 157 -18.19 -4.75 1.59
N ASP A 158 -19.01 -4.06 2.40
CA ASP A 158 -20.46 -3.97 2.24
C ASP A 158 -20.88 -2.89 1.23
N THR A 159 -19.93 -2.24 0.57
CA THR A 159 -20.22 -1.18 -0.39
C THR A 159 -20.88 -1.76 -1.65
N GLU A 160 -21.97 -1.15 -2.09
CA GLU A 160 -22.62 -1.52 -3.35
C GLU A 160 -21.62 -1.47 -4.52
N GLY A 161 -21.60 -2.55 -5.32
CA GLY A 161 -20.65 -2.74 -6.41
C GLY A 161 -19.39 -3.55 -6.04
N ASP A 162 -19.15 -3.84 -4.76
CA ASP A 162 -18.12 -4.81 -4.35
C ASP A 162 -18.68 -6.23 -4.52
N THR A 163 -18.49 -6.80 -5.70
CA THR A 163 -19.00 -8.12 -6.10
C THR A 163 -17.90 -9.10 -6.42
N ARG A 164 -18.22 -10.39 -6.42
CA ARG A 164 -17.30 -11.49 -6.77
C ARG A 164 -16.69 -11.29 -8.17
N GLU A 165 -17.52 -10.94 -9.14
CA GLU A 165 -17.12 -10.71 -10.53
C GLU A 165 -16.15 -9.52 -10.65
N ARG A 166 -16.40 -8.46 -9.87
CA ARG A 166 -15.52 -7.30 -9.82
C ARG A 166 -14.17 -7.69 -9.25
N VAL A 167 -14.11 -8.43 -8.12
CA VAL A 167 -12.87 -8.88 -7.49
C VAL A 167 -12.03 -9.70 -8.46
N LEU A 168 -12.64 -10.68 -9.13
CA LEU A 168 -11.95 -11.53 -10.10
C LEU A 168 -11.39 -10.72 -11.26
N ARG A 169 -12.19 -9.82 -11.84
CA ARG A 169 -11.75 -8.93 -12.93
C ARG A 169 -10.59 -8.04 -12.51
N ASP A 170 -10.62 -7.48 -11.30
CA ASP A 170 -9.56 -6.63 -10.81
C ASP A 170 -8.25 -7.41 -10.61
N ILE A 171 -8.32 -8.64 -10.10
CA ILE A 171 -7.18 -9.54 -9.99
C ILE A 171 -6.59 -9.87 -11.36
N GLU A 172 -7.42 -10.19 -12.37
CA GLU A 172 -6.97 -10.45 -13.74
C GLU A 172 -6.20 -9.26 -14.33
N LEU A 173 -6.72 -8.05 -14.13
CA LEU A 173 -6.05 -6.82 -14.58
C LEU A 173 -4.73 -6.58 -13.83
N ALA A 174 -4.71 -6.83 -12.52
CA ALA A 174 -3.50 -6.72 -11.71
C ALA A 174 -2.42 -7.69 -12.19
N GLU A 175 -2.76 -8.96 -12.33
CA GLU A 175 -1.85 -10.01 -12.81
C GLU A 175 -1.28 -9.70 -14.19
N LYS A 176 -2.10 -9.13 -15.07
CA LYS A 176 -1.71 -8.80 -16.44
C LYS A 176 -0.75 -7.62 -16.54
N TYR A 177 -0.98 -6.55 -15.78
CA TYR A 177 -0.32 -5.27 -16.02
C TYR A 177 0.77 -4.91 -15.01
N PHE A 178 0.80 -5.51 -13.81
CA PHE A 178 1.71 -5.09 -12.74
C PHE A 178 2.77 -6.16 -12.42
N GLU A 179 3.89 -5.71 -11.88
CA GLU A 179 4.99 -6.59 -11.43
C GLU A 179 4.64 -7.26 -10.09
N TYR A 180 3.88 -6.55 -9.24
CA TYR A 180 3.49 -6.99 -7.91
C TYR A 180 2.19 -6.31 -7.49
N TYR A 181 1.34 -7.02 -6.76
CA TYR A 181 0.10 -6.42 -6.25
C TYR A 181 -0.35 -7.07 -4.94
N SER A 182 -0.99 -6.27 -4.09
CA SER A 182 -1.69 -6.80 -2.93
C SER A 182 -3.20 -6.84 -3.16
N VAL A 183 -3.83 -7.87 -2.57
CA VAL A 183 -5.29 -7.97 -2.44
C VAL A 183 -5.61 -7.89 -0.96
N ASN A 184 -6.14 -6.76 -0.54
CA ASN A 184 -6.43 -6.46 0.83
C ASN A 184 -7.90 -6.79 1.13
N VAL A 185 -8.13 -7.73 2.03
CA VAL A 185 -9.46 -7.96 2.59
C VAL A 185 -9.76 -6.81 3.56
N PHE A 186 -10.92 -6.20 3.42
CA PHE A 186 -11.31 -5.11 4.30
C PHE A 186 -11.43 -5.59 5.76
N CYS A 187 -10.74 -4.91 6.66
CA CYS A 187 -10.91 -5.03 8.09
C CYS A 187 -11.76 -3.88 8.62
N ASN A 188 -12.72 -4.18 9.50
CA ASN A 188 -13.53 -3.14 10.10
C ASN A 188 -12.66 -2.11 10.82
N ASN A 189 -12.97 -0.85 10.61
CA ASN A 189 -12.26 0.28 11.17
C ASN A 189 -13.23 1.38 11.63
N THR A 190 -12.75 2.60 11.86
CA THR A 190 -13.59 3.71 12.39
C THR A 190 -14.55 4.30 11.36
N THR A 191 -14.44 3.93 10.08
CA THR A 191 -15.33 4.41 9.01
C THR A 191 -16.70 3.74 9.08
N CYS A 192 -17.63 4.17 8.23
CA CYS A 192 -18.97 3.54 8.14
C CYS A 192 -18.99 2.27 7.27
N VAL A 193 -17.95 2.01 6.46
CA VAL A 193 -17.84 0.78 5.66
C VAL A 193 -17.65 -0.42 6.57
N ARG A 194 -18.26 -1.54 6.23
CA ARG A 194 -18.14 -2.79 7.00
C ARG A 194 -17.65 -3.93 6.12
N ARG A 195 -16.98 -4.89 6.75
CA ARG A 195 -16.57 -6.12 6.09
C ARG A 195 -17.79 -6.96 5.73
N ASN A 196 -17.82 -7.46 4.52
CA ASN A 196 -18.81 -8.42 4.07
C ASN A 196 -18.29 -9.83 4.32
N ASP A 197 -18.80 -10.47 5.38
CA ASP A 197 -18.34 -11.81 5.80
C ASP A 197 -18.76 -12.93 4.84
N GLU A 198 -19.79 -12.74 4.01
CA GLU A 198 -20.13 -13.69 2.94
C GLU A 198 -19.09 -13.65 1.82
N MET A 199 -18.73 -12.44 1.40
CA MET A 199 -17.65 -12.22 0.43
C MET A 199 -16.31 -12.74 0.94
N LEU A 200 -16.01 -12.53 2.22
CA LEU A 200 -14.79 -13.05 2.85
C LEU A 200 -14.74 -14.59 2.81
N ARG A 201 -15.83 -15.26 3.20
CA ARG A 201 -15.90 -16.73 3.13
C ARG A 201 -15.68 -17.26 1.71
N TRP A 202 -16.33 -16.64 0.74
CA TRP A 202 -16.13 -16.96 -0.67
C TRP A 202 -14.67 -16.73 -1.09
N PHE A 203 -14.10 -15.56 -0.76
CA PHE A 203 -12.73 -15.20 -1.13
C PHE A 203 -11.72 -16.20 -0.58
N ILE A 204 -11.84 -16.58 0.70
CA ILE A 204 -10.96 -17.56 1.33
C ILE A 204 -11.10 -18.94 0.68
N ALA A 205 -12.32 -19.36 0.34
CA ALA A 205 -12.57 -20.70 -0.19
C ALA A 205 -12.15 -20.85 -1.66
N GLU A 206 -12.38 -19.81 -2.49
CA GLU A 206 -12.28 -19.94 -3.94
C GLU A 206 -11.15 -19.11 -4.57
N VAL A 207 -10.81 -17.95 -4.01
CA VAL A 207 -9.85 -17.03 -4.63
C VAL A 207 -8.46 -17.16 -3.99
N TYR A 208 -8.39 -17.14 -2.68
CA TYR A 208 -7.14 -17.18 -1.93
C TYR A 208 -6.20 -18.33 -2.32
N PRO A 209 -6.68 -19.60 -2.48
CA PRO A 209 -5.82 -20.72 -2.88
C PRO A 209 -5.18 -20.54 -4.27
N THR A 210 -5.81 -19.75 -5.14
CA THR A 210 -5.27 -19.44 -6.46
C THR A 210 -4.22 -18.35 -6.36
N LEU A 211 -4.47 -17.30 -5.57
CA LEU A 211 -3.52 -16.21 -5.35
C LEU A 211 -2.25 -16.67 -4.65
N GLN A 212 -2.33 -17.66 -3.76
CA GLN A 212 -1.14 -18.24 -3.12
C GLN A 212 -0.15 -18.89 -4.12
N LYS A 213 -0.60 -19.21 -5.33
CA LYS A 213 0.26 -19.76 -6.40
C LYS A 213 0.83 -18.69 -7.32
N SER A 214 0.36 -17.46 -7.25
CA SER A 214 0.89 -16.35 -8.04
C SER A 214 2.21 -15.86 -7.42
N ALA A 215 3.22 -15.67 -8.25
CA ALA A 215 4.48 -15.06 -7.83
C ALA A 215 4.40 -13.53 -7.68
N LYS A 216 3.27 -12.92 -8.03
CA LYS A 216 3.05 -11.47 -8.02
C LYS A 216 2.08 -11.01 -6.94
N ALA A 217 1.21 -11.92 -6.47
CA ALA A 217 0.16 -11.59 -5.52
C ALA A 217 0.64 -11.68 -4.07
N GLU A 218 0.24 -10.71 -3.28
CA GLU A 218 0.26 -10.77 -1.82
C GLU A 218 -1.17 -10.60 -1.31
N VAL A 219 -1.62 -11.45 -0.41
CA VAL A 219 -2.96 -11.38 0.14
C VAL A 219 -2.88 -10.98 1.60
N LEU A 220 -3.56 -9.91 1.96
CA LEU A 220 -3.64 -9.40 3.32
C LEU A 220 -5.08 -9.58 3.82
N ILE A 221 -5.28 -10.51 4.75
CA ILE A 221 -6.60 -10.83 5.33
C ILE A 221 -6.84 -10.00 6.59
N GLU A 222 -5.77 -9.75 7.35
CA GLU A 222 -5.80 -8.93 8.56
C GLU A 222 -4.81 -7.77 8.44
N ASN A 223 -5.07 -6.66 9.14
CA ASN A 223 -4.20 -5.49 9.11
C ASN A 223 -2.78 -5.76 9.64
N THR A 224 -2.59 -6.84 10.38
CA THR A 224 -1.33 -7.26 10.97
C THR A 224 -0.54 -8.25 10.13
N ASP A 225 -1.03 -8.67 8.96
CA ASP A 225 -0.39 -9.70 8.13
C ASP A 225 1.01 -9.30 7.64
N LEU A 226 1.30 -8.01 7.54
CA LEU A 226 2.65 -7.51 7.25
C LEU A 226 3.54 -7.38 8.50
N GLY A 227 3.07 -7.83 9.68
CA GLY A 227 3.83 -7.82 10.93
C GLY A 227 4.00 -6.44 11.56
N VAL A 228 3.26 -5.46 11.11
CA VAL A 228 3.18 -4.12 11.72
C VAL A 228 1.76 -3.86 12.21
N ASP A 229 1.65 -3.10 13.28
CA ASP A 229 0.38 -2.62 13.82
C ASP A 229 0.45 -1.10 13.99
N GLY A 230 -0.51 -0.41 13.46
CA GLY A 230 -0.78 0.98 13.80
C GLY A 230 -1.25 1.09 15.28
N ASP A 231 -1.47 2.28 15.78
CA ASP A 231 -2.12 2.44 17.09
C ASP A 231 -3.49 1.77 17.03
N ASP A 232 -3.62 0.61 17.68
CA ASP A 232 -4.90 -0.02 17.99
C ASP A 232 -5.64 0.84 19.03
N ALA A 233 -5.97 2.05 18.65
CA ALA A 233 -6.87 2.90 19.39
C ALA A 233 -8.30 2.67 18.89
N PHE A 234 -8.68 1.37 18.68
CA PHE A 234 -10.07 1.06 18.29
C PHE A 234 -10.57 -0.22 18.93
#